data_a1586a127ecb1c96dcff58f28e0ae5cd
#
_entry.id   a1586a127ecb1c96dcff58f28e0ae5cd
#
_cell.length_a   1.000
_cell.length_b   1.000
_cell.length_c   1.000
_cell.angle_alpha   90.00
_cell.angle_beta   90.00
_cell.angle_gamma   90.00
#
_symmetry.space_group_name_H-M   'P 1'
#
loop_
_entity.id
_entity.type
_entity.pdbx_description
1 polymer ?
#
loop_
_entity_poly.entity_id
_entity_poly.type
_entity_poly.pdbx_seq_one_letter_code
_entity_poly.pdbx_strand_id
1 'polypeptide(L)'
;AAGANCEGIARNPESVGSSTTTMLVGQAVAQTPSIFGLLVSFILLFKSFPESPALAASMALLAAGLCMGFGGIGPGVGNGMAAEGAVRWVSRNTEISGDLMRTMLVGQAVSQSTAIYAMVVSLVLIFVV
;
A
#
# COMPACT_ATOMS: atom_id res chain seq x y z
N ALA A 1 0.43 10.03 8.22
CA ALA A 1 -1.01 10.21 8.48
C ALA A 1 -1.30 10.33 9.99
N ALA A 2 -0.87 9.36 10.85
CA ALA A 2 -1.16 9.41 12.30
C ALA A 2 -0.65 10.69 12.96
N GLY A 3 0.62 11.07 12.72
CA GLY A 3 1.16 12.33 13.26
C GLY A 3 0.37 13.56 12.81
N ALA A 4 -0.03 13.60 11.54
CA ALA A 4 -0.87 14.70 11.03
C ALA A 4 -2.26 14.72 11.69
N ASN A 5 -2.81 13.55 12.04
CA ASN A 5 -4.08 13.46 12.77
C ASN A 5 -3.96 14.01 14.19
N CYS A 6 -2.91 13.64 14.92
CA CYS A 6 -2.66 14.16 16.27
C CYS A 6 -2.48 15.68 16.25
N GLU A 7 -1.70 16.20 15.30
CA GLU A 7 -1.52 17.65 15.13
C GLU A 7 -2.84 18.35 14.79
N GLY A 8 -3.64 17.76 13.90
CA GLY A 8 -4.95 18.30 13.52
C GLY A 8 -5.93 18.37 14.68
N ILE A 9 -6.03 17.29 15.45
CA ILE A 9 -6.91 17.21 16.63
C ILE A 9 -6.47 18.22 17.71
N ALA A 10 -5.16 18.38 17.92
CA ALA A 10 -4.64 19.33 18.88
C ALA A 10 -5.00 20.79 18.54
N ARG A 11 -5.11 21.10 17.23
CA ARG A 11 -5.49 22.44 16.73
C ARG A 11 -7.01 22.63 16.66
N ASN A 12 -7.74 21.57 16.30
CA ASN A 12 -9.20 21.58 16.16
C ASN A 12 -9.80 20.31 16.75
N PRO A 13 -10.18 20.32 18.04
CA PRO A 13 -10.77 19.16 18.71
C PRO A 13 -12.10 18.67 18.10
N GLU A 14 -12.84 19.53 17.43
CA GLU A 14 -14.09 19.16 16.76
C GLU A 14 -13.88 18.23 15.56
N SER A 15 -12.67 18.22 15.00
CA SER A 15 -12.30 17.38 13.85
C SER A 15 -12.04 15.90 14.20
N VAL A 16 -12.04 15.50 15.46
CA VAL A 16 -11.65 14.16 15.94
C VAL A 16 -12.32 13.06 15.14
N GLY A 17 -13.64 13.11 14.96
CA GLY A 17 -14.40 12.07 14.27
C GLY A 17 -14.01 11.94 12.78
N SER A 18 -14.11 13.04 12.04
CA SER A 18 -13.85 13.08 10.60
C SER A 18 -12.39 12.81 10.27
N SER A 19 -11.47 13.41 11.02
CA SER A 19 -10.03 13.29 10.81
C SER A 19 -9.53 11.88 11.13
N THR A 20 -9.99 11.28 12.22
CA THR A 20 -9.63 9.90 12.59
C THR A 20 -10.18 8.88 11.60
N THR A 21 -11.41 9.06 11.13
CA THR A 21 -11.99 8.18 10.10
C THR A 21 -11.18 8.26 8.81
N THR A 22 -10.84 9.46 8.36
CA THR A 22 -10.02 9.66 7.16
C THR A 22 -8.64 9.02 7.32
N MET A 23 -8.03 9.15 8.50
CA MET A 23 -6.74 8.52 8.82
C MET A 23 -6.83 6.99 8.74
N LEU A 24 -7.84 6.38 9.37
CA LEU A 24 -8.00 4.92 9.41
C LEU A 24 -8.22 4.35 8.01
N VAL A 25 -9.10 4.96 7.22
CA VAL A 25 -9.35 4.54 5.83
C VAL A 25 -8.09 4.68 4.99
N GLY A 26 -7.41 5.82 5.07
CA GLY A 26 -6.17 6.07 4.32
C GLY A 26 -5.05 5.08 4.67
N GLN A 27 -4.89 4.74 5.96
CA GLN A 27 -3.90 3.76 6.41
C GLN A 27 -4.27 2.34 6.00
N ALA A 28 -5.54 1.96 6.03
CA ALA A 28 -6.00 0.65 5.59
C ALA A 28 -5.66 0.40 4.11
N VAL A 29 -5.88 1.40 3.25
CA VAL A 29 -5.49 1.31 1.83
C VAL A 29 -3.97 1.30 1.67
N ALA A 30 -3.23 2.08 2.45
CA ALA A 30 -1.77 2.14 2.38
C ALA A 30 -1.07 0.82 2.75
N GLN A 31 -1.73 -0.08 3.46
CA GLN A 31 -1.19 -1.41 3.81
C GLN A 31 -1.28 -2.43 2.67
N THR A 32 -2.08 -2.20 1.64
CA THR A 32 -2.33 -3.16 0.55
C THR A 32 -1.05 -3.68 -0.12
N PRO A 33 -0.02 -2.86 -0.45
CA PRO A 33 1.23 -3.37 -1.02
C PRO A 33 1.96 -4.36 -0.12
N SER A 34 1.88 -4.17 1.20
CA SER A 34 2.49 -5.09 2.17
C SER A 34 1.77 -6.44 2.20
N ILE A 35 0.44 -6.45 2.03
CA ILE A 35 -0.35 -7.67 1.92
C ILE A 35 0.04 -8.45 0.66
N PHE A 36 0.24 -7.77 -0.47
CA PHE A 36 0.72 -8.40 -1.70
C PHE A 36 2.13 -9.01 -1.52
N GLY A 37 3.03 -8.30 -0.82
CA GLY A 37 4.36 -8.82 -0.48
C GLY A 37 4.28 -10.08 0.39
N LEU A 38 3.40 -10.08 1.38
CA LEU A 38 3.16 -11.24 2.24
C LEU A 38 2.64 -12.44 1.43
N LEU A 39 1.68 -12.22 0.53
CA LEU A 39 1.12 -13.25 -0.35
C LEU A 39 2.21 -13.87 -1.23
N VAL A 40 3.01 -13.06 -1.91
CA VAL A 40 4.12 -13.54 -2.74
C VAL A 40 5.11 -14.35 -1.89
N SER A 41 5.44 -13.87 -0.70
CA SER A 41 6.36 -14.58 0.22
C SER A 41 5.80 -15.93 0.67
N PHE A 42 4.51 -16.03 0.97
CA PHE A 42 3.89 -17.32 1.30
C PHE A 42 3.90 -18.30 0.12
N ILE A 43 3.61 -17.83 -1.09
CA ILE A 43 3.66 -18.71 -2.28
C ILE A 43 5.09 -19.22 -2.48
N LEU A 44 6.10 -18.37 -2.36
CA LEU A 44 7.51 -18.78 -2.47
C LEU A 44 7.92 -19.79 -1.40
N LEU A 45 7.36 -19.67 -0.18
CA LEU A 45 7.71 -20.56 0.93
C LEU A 45 7.04 -21.93 0.84
N PHE A 46 5.76 -21.97 0.40
CA PHE A 46 4.96 -23.20 0.45
C PHE A 46 4.85 -23.94 -0.88
N LYS A 47 5.19 -23.31 -2.02
CA LYS A 47 5.21 -24.01 -3.32
C LYS A 47 6.38 -25.01 -3.33
N SER A 48 6.09 -26.26 -3.65
CA SER A 48 7.12 -27.27 -3.87
C SER A 48 7.81 -27.03 -5.20
N PHE A 49 9.14 -26.87 -5.16
CA PHE A 49 9.98 -26.77 -6.35
C PHE A 49 10.75 -28.08 -6.56
N PRO A 50 11.24 -28.39 -7.79
CA PRO A 50 12.10 -29.53 -8.03
C PRO A 50 13.35 -29.52 -7.12
N GLU A 51 13.82 -30.70 -6.71
CA GLU A 51 14.94 -30.82 -5.76
C GLU A 51 16.25 -30.17 -6.24
N SER A 52 16.41 -30.04 -7.56
CA SER A 52 17.53 -29.33 -8.19
C SER A 52 17.05 -28.40 -9.30
N PRO A 53 16.46 -27.24 -8.95
CA PRO A 53 16.01 -26.29 -9.98
C PRO A 53 17.18 -25.77 -10.79
N ALA A 54 17.00 -25.62 -12.11
CA ALA A 54 17.99 -24.98 -12.96
C ALA A 54 18.36 -23.59 -12.42
N LEU A 55 19.59 -23.13 -12.67
CA LEU A 55 20.04 -21.80 -12.19
C LEU A 55 19.07 -20.69 -12.61
N ALA A 56 18.51 -20.78 -13.84
CA ALA A 56 17.53 -19.84 -14.33
C ALA A 56 16.25 -19.80 -13.44
N ALA A 57 15.78 -20.96 -12.97
CA ALA A 57 14.64 -21.06 -12.09
C ALA A 57 14.90 -20.39 -10.72
N SER A 58 16.05 -20.66 -10.13
CA SER A 58 16.43 -20.04 -8.85
C SER A 58 16.54 -18.52 -8.96
N MET A 59 17.09 -18.03 -10.06
CA MET A 59 17.18 -16.59 -10.33
C MET A 59 15.81 -15.95 -10.57
N ALA A 60 14.88 -16.64 -11.23
CA ALA A 60 13.52 -16.15 -11.45
C ALA A 60 12.74 -16.02 -10.13
N LEU A 61 12.90 -16.98 -9.20
CA LEU A 61 12.26 -16.90 -7.89
C LEU A 61 12.83 -15.75 -7.04
N LEU A 62 14.13 -15.54 -7.08
CA LEU A 62 14.76 -14.40 -6.43
C LEU A 62 14.29 -13.08 -7.04
N ALA A 63 14.20 -13.01 -8.37
CA ALA A 63 13.69 -11.85 -9.08
C ALA A 63 12.22 -11.56 -8.74
N ALA A 64 11.39 -12.58 -8.56
CA ALA A 64 9.98 -12.43 -8.15
C ALA A 64 9.88 -11.76 -6.77
N GLY A 65 10.66 -12.19 -5.80
CA GLY A 65 10.70 -11.58 -4.46
C GLY A 65 11.17 -10.12 -4.51
N LEU A 66 12.24 -9.85 -5.25
CA LEU A 66 12.76 -8.48 -5.42
C LEU A 66 11.78 -7.58 -6.17
N CYS A 67 11.13 -8.08 -7.21
CA CYS A 67 10.13 -7.34 -7.98
C CYS A 67 8.98 -6.85 -7.08
N MET A 68 8.43 -7.74 -6.26
CA MET A 68 7.36 -7.36 -5.32
C MET A 68 7.87 -6.42 -4.22
N GLY A 69 9.05 -6.69 -3.67
CA GLY A 69 9.64 -5.88 -2.61
C GLY A 69 9.87 -4.43 -3.05
N PHE A 70 10.57 -4.22 -4.13
CA PHE A 70 10.84 -2.87 -4.67
C PHE A 70 9.58 -2.23 -5.26
N GLY A 71 8.74 -3.02 -5.96
CA GLY A 71 7.51 -2.53 -6.56
C GLY A 71 6.46 -2.04 -5.55
N GLY A 72 6.55 -2.49 -4.29
CA GLY A 72 5.66 -2.04 -3.20
C GLY A 72 6.08 -0.71 -2.55
N ILE A 73 7.33 -0.27 -2.69
CA ILE A 73 7.85 0.94 -2.03
C ILE A 73 7.12 2.20 -2.50
N GLY A 74 7.04 2.40 -3.81
CA GLY A 74 6.38 3.57 -4.41
C GLY A 74 4.93 3.74 -3.95
N PRO A 75 4.08 2.71 -4.15
CA PRO A 75 2.70 2.74 -3.68
C PRO A 75 2.56 2.94 -2.18
N GLY A 76 3.41 2.32 -1.37
CA GLY A 76 3.40 2.50 0.09
C GLY A 76 3.62 3.96 0.48
N VAL A 77 4.63 4.60 -0.09
CA VAL A 77 4.94 6.02 0.15
C VAL A 77 3.84 6.92 -0.41
N GLY A 78 3.42 6.71 -1.66
CA GLY A 78 2.39 7.51 -2.33
C GLY A 78 1.06 7.51 -1.59
N ASN A 79 0.60 6.33 -1.17
CA ASN A 79 -0.62 6.19 -0.38
C ASN A 79 -0.50 6.85 1.00
N GLY A 80 0.67 6.74 1.64
CA GLY A 80 0.94 7.39 2.92
C GLY A 80 0.88 8.91 2.83
N MET A 81 1.45 9.50 1.77
CA MET A 81 1.42 10.94 1.51
C MET A 81 0.00 11.44 1.19
N ALA A 82 -0.76 10.70 0.37
CA ALA A 82 -2.16 11.03 0.08
C ALA A 82 -3.02 11.03 1.35
N ALA A 83 -2.87 10.03 2.20
CA ALA A 83 -3.56 9.94 3.49
C ALA A 83 -3.16 11.08 4.43
N GLU A 84 -1.89 11.44 4.49
CA GLU A 84 -1.42 12.56 5.32
C GLU A 84 -2.00 13.89 4.86
N GLY A 85 -1.98 14.15 3.55
CA GLY A 85 -2.55 15.36 2.97
C GLY A 85 -4.04 15.49 3.29
N ALA A 86 -4.82 14.43 3.06
CA ALA A 86 -6.25 14.44 3.34
C ALA A 86 -6.54 14.73 4.82
N VAL A 87 -5.86 14.05 5.74
CA VAL A 87 -6.03 14.22 7.19
C VAL A 87 -5.73 15.68 7.62
N ARG A 88 -4.66 16.28 7.10
CA ARG A 88 -4.30 17.67 7.38
C ARG A 88 -5.39 18.65 6.96
N TRP A 89 -6.05 18.42 5.83
CA TRP A 89 -7.09 19.31 5.35
C TRP A 89 -8.44 19.06 6.00
N VAL A 90 -8.80 17.79 6.29
CA VAL A 90 -10.02 17.44 7.03
C VAL A 90 -10.02 18.05 8.43
N SER A 91 -8.87 18.07 9.10
CA SER A 91 -8.76 18.69 10.43
C SER A 91 -8.95 20.23 10.42
N ARG A 92 -8.72 20.86 9.27
CA ARG A 92 -8.95 22.31 9.10
C ARG A 92 -10.38 22.64 8.69
N ASN A 93 -10.99 21.78 7.88
CA ASN A 93 -12.35 21.96 7.38
C ASN A 93 -13.08 20.62 7.36
N THR A 94 -13.88 20.36 8.38
CA THR A 94 -14.62 19.12 8.57
C THR A 94 -15.83 19.01 7.64
N GLU A 95 -16.38 20.12 7.14
CA GLU A 95 -17.55 20.14 6.28
C GLU A 95 -17.33 19.42 4.96
N ILE A 96 -16.12 19.54 4.37
CA ILE A 96 -15.75 18.91 3.10
C ILE A 96 -15.01 17.58 3.28
N SER A 97 -15.07 16.97 4.47
CA SER A 97 -14.34 15.74 4.78
C SER A 97 -14.64 14.59 3.82
N GLY A 98 -15.89 14.48 3.36
CA GLY A 98 -16.30 13.46 2.39
C GLY A 98 -15.62 13.62 1.03
N ASP A 99 -15.50 14.82 0.51
CA ASP A 99 -14.88 15.10 -0.78
C ASP A 99 -13.36 14.95 -0.71
N LEU A 100 -12.75 15.35 0.40
CA LEU A 100 -11.32 15.14 0.65
C LEU A 100 -10.98 13.65 0.76
N MET A 101 -11.83 12.86 1.43
CA MET A 101 -11.66 11.40 1.50
C MET A 101 -11.80 10.74 0.12
N ARG A 102 -12.78 11.14 -0.69
CA ARG A 102 -12.93 10.63 -2.06
C ARG A 102 -11.70 10.95 -2.91
N THR A 103 -11.21 12.18 -2.86
CA THR A 103 -10.01 12.60 -3.59
C THR A 103 -8.78 11.80 -3.16
N MET A 104 -8.63 11.57 -1.85
CA MET A 104 -7.57 10.72 -1.29
C MET A 104 -7.65 9.29 -1.85
N LEU A 105 -8.84 8.68 -1.84
CA LEU A 105 -9.04 7.31 -2.33
C LEU A 105 -8.74 7.19 -3.82
N VAL A 106 -9.13 8.17 -4.64
CA VAL A 106 -8.78 8.18 -6.08
C VAL A 106 -7.26 8.26 -6.27
N GLY A 107 -6.57 9.13 -5.54
CA GLY A 107 -5.11 9.23 -5.59
C GLY A 107 -4.41 7.94 -5.15
N GLN A 108 -4.92 7.31 -4.11
CA GLN A 108 -4.42 6.02 -3.63
C GLN A 108 -4.68 4.88 -4.64
N ALA A 109 -5.85 4.86 -5.29
CA ALA A 109 -6.15 3.84 -6.30
C ALA A 109 -5.18 3.91 -7.49
N VAL A 110 -4.84 5.11 -7.95
CA VAL A 110 -3.82 5.30 -9.00
C VAL A 110 -2.45 4.83 -8.53
N SER A 111 -2.06 5.16 -7.32
CA SER A 111 -0.78 4.72 -6.74
C SER A 111 -0.70 3.20 -6.58
N GLN A 112 -1.81 2.53 -6.25
CA GLN A 112 -1.87 1.08 -6.08
C GLN A 112 -1.63 0.29 -7.37
N SER A 113 -1.90 0.86 -8.53
CA SER A 113 -1.76 0.16 -9.82
C SER A 113 -0.35 -0.41 -10.02
N THR A 114 0.68 0.30 -9.59
CA THR A 114 2.08 -0.16 -9.70
C THR A 114 2.38 -1.35 -8.79
N ALA A 115 1.79 -1.43 -7.60
CA ALA A 115 1.90 -2.60 -6.72
C ALA A 115 1.23 -3.83 -7.34
N ILE A 116 0.09 -3.63 -8.02
CA ILE A 116 -0.62 -4.72 -8.73
C ILE A 116 0.24 -5.25 -9.88
N TYR A 117 0.89 -4.37 -10.65
CA TYR A 117 1.78 -4.79 -11.72
C TYR A 117 2.98 -5.59 -11.18
N ALA A 118 3.60 -5.14 -10.10
CA ALA A 118 4.69 -5.86 -9.45
C ALA A 118 4.25 -7.24 -8.96
N MET A 119 3.05 -7.33 -8.37
CA MET A 119 2.47 -8.61 -7.94
C MET A 119 2.24 -9.55 -9.12
N VAL A 120 1.65 -9.07 -10.21
CA VAL A 120 1.39 -9.88 -11.41
C VAL A 120 2.69 -10.41 -12.00
N VAL A 121 3.70 -9.56 -12.16
CA VAL A 121 5.02 -9.99 -12.67
C VAL A 121 5.66 -11.02 -11.76
N SER A 122 5.59 -10.83 -10.43
CA SER A 122 6.12 -11.77 -9.46
C SER A 122 5.42 -13.14 -9.56
N LEU A 123 4.09 -13.16 -9.69
CA LEU A 123 3.34 -14.39 -9.86
C LEU A 123 3.68 -15.10 -11.17
N VAL A 124 3.80 -14.37 -12.27
CA VAL A 124 4.22 -14.94 -13.57
C VAL A 124 5.59 -15.60 -13.43
N LEU A 125 6.57 -14.93 -12.80
CA LEU A 125 7.90 -15.50 -12.59
C LEU A 125 7.87 -16.79 -11.74
N ILE A 126 6.99 -16.86 -10.73
CA ILE A 126 6.86 -18.02 -9.85
C ILE A 126 6.18 -19.20 -10.55
N PHE A 127 5.19 -18.96 -11.41
CA PHE A 127 4.39 -20.03 -12.01
C PHE A 127 4.90 -20.50 -13.37
N VAL A 128 5.71 -19.70 -14.07
CA VAL A 128 6.35 -20.09 -15.34
C VAL A 128 7.58 -20.97 -15.12
N VAL A 129 8.18 -20.87 -13.95
CA VAL A 129 9.32 -21.68 -13.51
C VAL A 129 8.85 -22.88 -12.71
#